data_d46fe8f983c0d7b1d4b6fdb5f8ff32b1
#
_entry.id   d46fe8f983c0d7b1d4b6fdb5f8ff32b1
#
_cell.length_a   1.000
_cell.length_b   1.000
_cell.length_c   1.000
_cell.angle_alpha   90.00
_cell.angle_beta   90.00
_cell.angle_gamma   90.00
#
_symmetry.space_group_name_H-M   'P 1'
#
loop_
_entity.id
_entity.type
_entity.pdbx_description
1 polymer ?
#
loop_
_entity_poly.entity_id
_entity_poly.type
_entity_poly.pdbx_seq_one_letter_code
_entity_poly.pdbx_strand_id
1 'polypeptide(L)'
;MCCETSDLNRGWFKSFLFYNFSREKITMPTINQLLRKPRTQAKKKSKTPALQSVYNTLRRKITVLPNGSPFKRGVCVKVYTTTPKKPNSALRKIAKVRLSNGQEVLAYIPGEGHNLQEHSIVLLRGGRVKDLPGVRYHIVRGAYDTQGVANRKQGRSLYGAKRAKK
;
A
#
# COMPACT_ATOMS: atom_id res chain seq x y z
N MET A 1 -29.42 60.48 19.67
CA MET A 1 -29.58 59.29 20.52
C MET A 1 -28.66 58.25 19.94
N CYS A 2 -27.64 57.92 20.70
CA CYS A 2 -26.42 57.18 20.28
C CYS A 2 -26.68 55.71 20.11
N CYS A 3 -26.16 55.15 19.07
CA CYS A 3 -25.89 53.71 18.95
C CYS A 3 -24.40 53.54 18.71
N GLU A 4 -23.71 53.09 19.74
CA GLU A 4 -22.33 52.70 19.70
C GLU A 4 -22.19 51.35 19.04
N THR A 5 -21.34 51.28 18.02
CA THR A 5 -20.86 50.06 17.38
C THR A 5 -19.64 49.59 18.13
N SER A 6 -19.73 48.46 18.81
CA SER A 6 -18.61 47.83 19.46
C SER A 6 -17.91 46.86 18.52
N ASP A 7 -16.65 47.18 18.18
CA ASP A 7 -15.72 46.39 17.44
C ASP A 7 -15.39 45.08 18.15
N LEU A 8 -15.63 43.97 17.47
CA LEU A 8 -15.15 42.63 17.85
C LEU A 8 -13.90 42.23 17.05
N ASN A 9 -12.79 42.80 17.48
CA ASN A 9 -11.48 42.41 17.04
C ASN A 9 -11.00 41.22 17.88
N ARG A 10 -11.33 39.99 17.47
CA ARG A 10 -10.74 38.78 18.07
C ARG A 10 -9.50 38.40 17.29
N GLY A 11 -8.36 38.94 17.73
CA GLY A 11 -7.06 38.52 17.32
C GLY A 11 -6.84 37.04 17.62
N TRP A 12 -6.60 36.27 16.57
CA TRP A 12 -6.12 34.89 16.66
C TRP A 12 -4.64 34.92 17.06
N PHE A 13 -4.41 34.96 18.37
CA PHE A 13 -3.08 34.65 18.90
C PHE A 13 -2.80 33.15 18.69
N LYS A 14 -2.20 32.83 17.58
CA LYS A 14 -1.51 31.56 17.45
C LYS A 14 -0.33 31.56 18.41
N SER A 15 -0.51 31.01 19.60
CA SER A 15 0.60 30.65 20.48
C SER A 15 1.43 29.59 19.78
N PHE A 16 2.50 30.04 19.14
CA PHE A 16 3.61 29.19 18.72
C PHE A 16 4.22 28.61 20.00
N LEU A 17 3.76 27.43 20.40
CA LEU A 17 4.47 26.59 21.33
C LEU A 17 5.78 26.20 20.67
N PHE A 18 6.84 26.97 20.95
CA PHE A 18 8.20 26.56 20.73
C PHE A 18 8.41 25.25 21.53
N TYR A 19 8.30 24.15 20.84
CA TYR A 19 8.76 22.87 21.34
C TYR A 19 10.27 23.01 21.51
N ASN A 20 10.71 23.36 22.73
CA ASN A 20 12.08 23.24 23.12
C ASN A 20 12.46 21.77 23.03
N PHE A 21 12.93 21.36 21.85
CA PHE A 21 13.60 20.09 21.65
C PHE A 21 14.94 20.19 22.38
N SER A 22 14.89 19.93 23.70
CA SER A 22 16.09 19.71 24.49
C SER A 22 16.85 18.60 23.78
N ARG A 23 18.02 18.92 23.23
CA ARG A 23 18.99 17.93 22.76
C ARG A 23 19.38 17.07 23.97
N GLU A 24 18.58 16.05 24.25
CA GLU A 24 18.99 15.00 25.17
C GLU A 24 20.29 14.46 24.64
N LYS A 25 21.37 14.66 25.41
CA LYS A 25 22.68 14.07 25.13
C LYS A 25 22.41 12.57 24.98
N ILE A 26 22.60 12.04 23.78
CA ILE A 26 22.52 10.61 23.51
C ILE A 26 23.66 9.94 24.24
N THR A 27 23.46 9.64 25.51
CA THR A 27 24.40 8.87 26.30
C THR A 27 24.20 7.39 25.97
N MET A 28 25.27 6.73 25.57
CA MET A 28 25.23 5.29 25.31
C MET A 28 24.86 4.56 26.62
N PRO A 29 23.79 3.77 26.64
CA PRO A 29 23.39 3.04 27.83
C PRO A 29 24.43 1.96 28.16
N THR A 30 24.74 1.77 29.43
CA THR A 30 25.61 0.70 29.90
C THR A 30 24.91 -0.67 29.79
N ILE A 31 25.68 -1.76 29.81
CA ILE A 31 25.15 -3.12 29.74
C ILE A 31 24.13 -3.38 30.86
N ASN A 32 24.44 -2.93 32.10
CA ASN A 32 23.51 -3.08 33.22
C ASN A 32 22.21 -2.32 33.06
N GLN A 33 22.24 -1.15 32.41
CA GLN A 33 21.01 -0.41 32.06
C GLN A 33 20.17 -1.13 31.00
N LEU A 34 20.82 -1.77 30.01
CA LEU A 34 20.15 -2.54 28.97
C LEU A 34 19.57 -3.87 29.50
N LEU A 35 20.16 -4.48 30.52
CA LEU A 35 19.59 -5.65 31.20
C LEU A 35 18.28 -5.29 31.92
N ARG A 36 18.25 -4.13 32.61
CA ARG A 36 17.04 -3.68 33.32
C ARG A 36 15.97 -3.15 32.41
N LYS A 37 16.34 -2.42 31.35
CA LYS A 37 15.43 -1.83 30.36
C LYS A 37 15.91 -2.18 28.93
N PRO A 38 15.49 -3.33 28.39
CA PRO A 38 15.88 -3.72 27.03
C PRO A 38 15.39 -2.69 26.02
N ARG A 39 16.10 -2.55 24.91
CA ARG A 39 15.72 -1.64 23.84
C ARG A 39 14.40 -2.08 23.23
N THR A 40 13.42 -1.20 23.23
CA THR A 40 12.16 -1.40 22.50
C THR A 40 12.40 -1.22 21.00
N GLN A 41 12.10 -2.24 20.23
CA GLN A 41 12.19 -2.14 18.78
C GLN A 41 11.10 -1.18 18.26
N ALA A 42 11.50 -0.21 17.43
CA ALA A 42 10.54 0.66 16.77
C ALA A 42 9.58 -0.15 15.88
N LYS A 43 8.28 0.02 16.08
CA LYS A 43 7.25 -0.63 15.23
C LYS A 43 7.40 -0.16 13.79
N LYS A 44 7.78 -1.05 12.89
CA LYS A 44 7.91 -0.75 11.46
C LYS A 44 6.52 -0.57 10.84
N LYS A 45 6.33 0.52 10.11
CA LYS A 45 5.11 0.73 9.31
C LYS A 45 5.04 -0.29 8.18
N SER A 46 3.84 -0.81 7.90
CA SER A 46 3.63 -1.73 6.79
C SER A 46 3.97 -1.07 5.44
N LYS A 47 4.62 -1.84 4.56
CA LYS A 47 4.91 -1.41 3.19
C LYS A 47 3.68 -1.47 2.28
N THR A 48 2.62 -2.18 2.71
CA THR A 48 1.38 -2.40 1.97
C THR A 48 0.14 -1.98 2.78
N PRO A 49 -0.09 -0.67 2.99
CA PRO A 49 -1.15 -0.18 3.87
C PRO A 49 -2.56 -0.57 3.41
N ALA A 50 -2.80 -0.68 2.11
CA ALA A 50 -4.11 -1.03 1.59
C ALA A 50 -4.58 -2.44 1.94
N LEU A 51 -3.66 -3.36 2.30
CA LEU A 51 -4.01 -4.70 2.75
C LEU A 51 -4.36 -4.75 4.25
N GLN A 52 -4.08 -3.69 5.01
CA GLN A 52 -4.35 -3.67 6.45
C GLN A 52 -5.76 -3.21 6.82
N SER A 53 -6.43 -2.47 5.95
CA SER A 53 -7.76 -1.90 6.25
C SER A 53 -8.89 -2.77 5.69
N VAL A 54 -9.93 -2.97 6.50
CA VAL A 54 -11.20 -3.59 6.08
C VAL A 54 -12.31 -2.57 6.25
N TYR A 55 -13.16 -2.46 5.24
CA TYR A 55 -14.33 -1.58 5.26
C TYR A 55 -15.59 -2.39 5.56
N ASN A 56 -16.25 -2.07 6.65
CA ASN A 56 -17.56 -2.63 6.98
C ASN A 56 -18.64 -1.73 6.38
N THR A 57 -19.36 -2.23 5.39
CA THR A 57 -20.39 -1.50 4.66
C THR A 57 -21.60 -1.16 5.53
N LEU A 58 -22.01 -2.06 6.42
CA LEU A 58 -23.16 -1.87 7.31
C LEU A 58 -22.91 -0.74 8.33
N ARG A 59 -21.76 -0.80 8.97
CA ARG A 59 -21.37 0.20 9.98
C ARG A 59 -20.66 1.42 9.40
N ARG A 60 -20.38 1.44 8.09
CA ARG A 60 -19.59 2.48 7.39
C ARG A 60 -18.27 2.83 8.10
N LYS A 61 -17.64 1.82 8.72
CA LYS A 61 -16.43 1.98 9.52
C LYS A 61 -15.26 1.24 8.90
N ILE A 62 -14.10 1.89 8.87
CA ILE A 62 -12.82 1.25 8.48
C ILE A 62 -12.17 0.69 9.74
N THR A 63 -11.86 -0.61 9.71
CA THR A 63 -11.13 -1.29 10.77
C THR A 63 -9.74 -1.65 10.27
N VAL A 64 -8.72 -1.37 11.07
CA VAL A 64 -7.34 -1.74 10.76
C VAL A 64 -7.03 -3.07 11.42
N LEU A 65 -6.60 -4.05 10.61
CA LEU A 65 -6.17 -5.36 11.10
C LEU A 65 -4.69 -5.28 11.54
N PRO A 66 -4.32 -5.74 12.74
CA PRO A 66 -2.95 -5.66 13.23
C PRO A 66 -1.96 -6.43 12.33
N ASN A 67 -2.32 -7.60 11.86
CA ASN A 67 -1.50 -8.44 10.99
C ASN A 67 -1.78 -8.21 9.49
N GLY A 68 -2.81 -7.43 9.15
CA GLY A 68 -3.26 -7.25 7.78
C GLY A 68 -3.88 -8.50 7.16
N SER A 69 -4.23 -8.43 5.89
CA SER A 69 -4.66 -9.57 5.08
C SER A 69 -3.61 -9.87 4.00
N PRO A 70 -3.29 -11.16 3.73
CA PRO A 70 -2.27 -11.51 2.73
C PRO A 70 -2.71 -11.14 1.31
N PHE A 71 -4.00 -11.25 1.04
CA PHE A 71 -4.60 -10.96 -0.26
C PHE A 71 -5.85 -10.12 -0.12
N LYS A 72 -6.18 -9.35 -1.16
CA LYS A 72 -7.48 -8.68 -1.30
C LYS A 72 -7.99 -8.76 -2.73
N ARG A 73 -9.31 -8.91 -2.83
CA ARG A 73 -10.02 -8.81 -4.10
C ARG A 73 -10.19 -7.35 -4.49
N GLY A 74 -10.08 -7.08 -5.79
CA GLY A 74 -10.35 -5.77 -6.35
C GLY A 74 -10.88 -5.87 -7.77
N VAL A 75 -11.29 -4.74 -8.32
CA VAL A 75 -11.77 -4.60 -9.70
C VAL A 75 -10.83 -3.67 -10.45
N CYS A 76 -10.41 -4.05 -11.64
CA CYS A 76 -9.58 -3.22 -12.51
C CYS A 76 -10.36 -1.99 -12.98
N VAL A 77 -9.83 -0.80 -12.71
CA VAL A 77 -10.38 0.47 -13.20
C VAL A 77 -9.76 0.83 -14.54
N LYS A 78 -8.45 0.63 -14.69
CA LYS A 78 -7.71 0.92 -15.91
C LYS A 78 -6.49 0.00 -16.00
N VAL A 79 -6.18 -0.46 -17.20
CA VAL A 79 -4.98 -1.25 -17.49
C VAL A 79 -4.14 -0.49 -18.51
N TYR A 80 -2.84 -0.32 -18.22
CA TYR A 80 -1.93 0.45 -19.06
C TYR A 80 -0.48 0.00 -18.85
N THR A 81 0.42 0.56 -19.66
CA THR A 81 1.85 0.31 -19.57
C THR A 81 2.58 1.54 -19.04
N THR A 82 3.66 1.34 -18.31
CA THR A 82 4.53 2.40 -17.83
C THR A 82 5.98 2.07 -18.08
N THR A 83 6.78 3.11 -18.27
CA THR A 83 8.24 3.01 -18.36
C THR A 83 8.84 2.91 -16.96
N PRO A 84 9.88 2.08 -16.76
CA PRO A 84 10.58 1.98 -15.50
C PRO A 84 11.49 3.18 -15.27
N LYS A 85 12.07 3.25 -14.07
CA LYS A 85 13.13 4.18 -13.74
C LYS A 85 14.40 3.91 -14.56
N LYS A 86 15.19 4.94 -14.86
CA LYS A 86 16.57 4.76 -15.31
C LYS A 86 17.38 3.93 -14.29
N PRO A 87 18.26 3.02 -14.69
CA PRO A 87 18.79 2.77 -16.04
C PRO A 87 17.95 1.80 -16.90
N ASN A 88 16.84 1.27 -16.40
CA ASN A 88 16.05 0.25 -17.10
C ASN A 88 15.11 0.87 -18.14
N SER A 89 14.85 0.13 -19.22
CA SER A 89 13.91 0.49 -20.27
C SER A 89 13.04 -0.72 -20.60
N ALA A 90 11.73 -0.56 -20.54
CA ALA A 90 10.74 -1.55 -20.93
C ALA A 90 9.33 -0.94 -20.86
N LEU A 91 8.33 -1.63 -21.38
CA LEU A 91 6.92 -1.32 -21.18
C LEU A 91 6.34 -2.27 -20.14
N ARG A 92 6.36 -1.85 -18.87
CA ARG A 92 5.83 -2.63 -17.75
C ARG A 92 4.32 -2.51 -17.69
N LYS A 93 3.62 -3.65 -17.61
CA LYS A 93 2.16 -3.70 -17.57
C LYS A 93 1.68 -3.53 -16.13
N ILE A 94 0.84 -2.54 -15.93
CA ILE A 94 0.25 -2.22 -14.62
C ILE A 94 -1.26 -2.03 -14.75
N ALA A 95 -1.95 -2.25 -13.65
CA ALA A 95 -3.38 -2.00 -13.53
C ALA A 95 -3.66 -1.09 -12.34
N LYS A 96 -4.56 -0.15 -12.53
CA LYS A 96 -5.18 0.60 -11.44
C LYS A 96 -6.37 -0.20 -10.94
N VAL A 97 -6.35 -0.61 -9.68
CA VAL A 97 -7.34 -1.52 -9.11
C VAL A 97 -8.01 -0.88 -7.91
N ARG A 98 -9.35 -0.92 -7.89
CA ARG A 98 -10.16 -0.55 -6.73
C ARG A 98 -10.39 -1.78 -5.88
N LEU A 99 -9.91 -1.75 -4.64
CA LEU A 99 -10.04 -2.84 -3.68
C LEU A 99 -11.43 -2.86 -3.03
N SER A 100 -11.76 -4.00 -2.39
CA SER A 100 -12.99 -4.16 -1.61
C SER A 100 -13.13 -3.19 -0.44
N ASN A 101 -12.04 -2.55 0.02
CA ASN A 101 -12.06 -1.49 1.02
C ASN A 101 -12.24 -0.07 0.44
N GLY A 102 -12.51 0.06 -0.85
CA GLY A 102 -12.70 1.34 -1.54
C GLY A 102 -11.41 2.06 -1.95
N GLN A 103 -10.24 1.58 -1.55
CA GLN A 103 -8.96 2.20 -1.90
C GLN A 103 -8.55 1.82 -3.33
N GLU A 104 -8.00 2.79 -4.07
CA GLU A 104 -7.43 2.57 -5.39
C GLU A 104 -5.90 2.44 -5.29
N VAL A 105 -5.37 1.40 -5.89
CA VAL A 105 -3.93 1.08 -5.85
C VAL A 105 -3.40 0.71 -7.22
N LEU A 106 -2.11 0.95 -7.43
CA LEU A 106 -1.40 0.50 -8.62
C LEU A 106 -0.81 -0.88 -8.35
N ALA A 107 -1.10 -1.83 -9.23
CA ALA A 107 -0.62 -3.20 -9.14
C ALA A 107 0.10 -3.62 -10.43
N TYR A 108 1.20 -4.35 -10.27
CA TYR A 108 1.95 -4.91 -11.38
C TYR A 108 1.34 -6.22 -11.86
N ILE A 109 1.29 -6.42 -13.16
CA ILE A 109 0.83 -7.65 -13.80
C ILE A 109 2.06 -8.47 -14.14
N PRO A 110 2.37 -9.57 -13.38
CA PRO A 110 3.54 -10.38 -13.64
C PRO A 110 3.35 -11.33 -14.83
N GLY A 111 4.44 -11.71 -15.46
CA GLY A 111 4.47 -12.68 -16.56
C GLY A 111 4.34 -12.05 -17.94
N GLU A 112 4.27 -12.91 -18.94
CA GLU A 112 4.17 -12.55 -20.34
C GLU A 112 2.71 -12.54 -20.78
N GLY A 113 2.26 -11.44 -21.40
CA GLY A 113 0.90 -11.28 -21.83
C GLY A 113 -0.12 -11.22 -20.67
N HIS A 114 -1.28 -10.71 -20.92
CA HIS A 114 -2.42 -10.72 -19.99
C HIS A 114 -3.73 -10.58 -20.77
N ASN A 115 -4.82 -11.04 -20.12
CA ASN A 115 -6.19 -10.92 -20.63
C ASN A 115 -7.04 -9.91 -19.86
N LEU A 116 -6.40 -9.12 -18.98
CA LEU A 116 -7.11 -8.18 -18.12
C LEU A 116 -7.61 -6.98 -18.91
N GLN A 117 -8.86 -6.62 -18.65
CA GLN A 117 -9.55 -5.46 -19.19
C GLN A 117 -10.11 -4.62 -18.03
N GLU A 118 -10.77 -3.52 -18.36
CA GLU A 118 -11.54 -2.76 -17.39
C GLU A 118 -12.64 -3.65 -16.81
N HIS A 119 -12.95 -3.46 -15.52
CA HIS A 119 -13.93 -4.22 -14.74
C HIS A 119 -13.57 -5.69 -14.43
N SER A 120 -12.41 -6.20 -14.88
CA SER A 120 -11.95 -7.54 -14.49
C SER A 120 -11.73 -7.64 -12.99
N ILE A 121 -12.18 -8.74 -12.40
CA ILE A 121 -11.98 -9.04 -10.97
C ILE A 121 -10.61 -9.68 -10.80
N VAL A 122 -9.80 -9.14 -9.89
CA VAL A 122 -8.44 -9.59 -9.64
C VAL A 122 -8.15 -9.80 -8.16
N LEU A 123 -7.21 -10.70 -7.89
CA LEU A 123 -6.65 -10.91 -6.55
C LEU A 123 -5.30 -10.20 -6.45
N LEU A 124 -5.13 -9.38 -5.43
CA LEU A 124 -3.92 -8.62 -5.17
C LEU A 124 -3.15 -9.18 -3.98
N ARG A 125 -1.83 -9.23 -4.12
CA ARG A 125 -0.88 -9.51 -3.04
C ARG A 125 0.06 -8.34 -2.82
N GLY A 126 0.65 -8.23 -1.66
CA GLY A 126 1.74 -7.31 -1.39
C GLY A 126 3.01 -7.69 -2.14
N GLY A 127 3.79 -6.69 -2.50
CA GLY A 127 5.08 -6.83 -3.16
C GLY A 127 5.44 -5.57 -3.94
N ARG A 128 6.56 -4.94 -3.58
CA ARG A 128 7.05 -3.75 -4.26
C ARG A 128 7.83 -4.13 -5.52
N VAL A 129 7.63 -3.35 -6.58
CA VAL A 129 8.47 -3.39 -7.79
C VAL A 129 9.49 -2.27 -7.70
N LYS A 130 10.80 -2.59 -7.67
CA LYS A 130 11.87 -1.56 -7.55
C LYS A 130 11.89 -0.62 -8.75
N ASP A 131 11.63 -1.11 -9.93
CA ASP A 131 11.69 -0.37 -11.19
C ASP A 131 10.56 0.65 -11.35
N LEU A 132 9.42 0.41 -10.71
CA LEU A 132 8.22 1.22 -10.89
C LEU A 132 7.93 2.06 -9.63
N PRO A 133 7.95 3.39 -9.74
CA PRO A 133 7.59 4.24 -8.61
C PRO A 133 6.12 4.08 -8.24
N GLY A 134 5.83 3.96 -6.94
CA GLY A 134 4.45 3.88 -6.43
C GLY A 134 3.79 2.50 -6.53
N VAL A 135 4.35 1.53 -7.24
CA VAL A 135 3.78 0.18 -7.36
C VAL A 135 4.25 -0.71 -6.20
N ARG A 136 3.34 -1.03 -5.29
CA ARG A 136 3.58 -1.81 -4.07
C ARG A 136 2.83 -3.14 -4.04
N TYR A 137 2.09 -3.47 -5.10
CA TYR A 137 1.21 -4.64 -5.17
C TYR A 137 1.40 -5.38 -6.47
N HIS A 138 1.14 -6.69 -6.43
CA HIS A 138 1.15 -7.56 -7.60
C HIS A 138 -0.21 -8.21 -7.76
N ILE A 139 -0.62 -8.45 -8.99
CA ILE A 139 -1.77 -9.27 -9.33
C ILE A 139 -1.36 -10.74 -9.28
N VAL A 140 -2.18 -11.58 -8.66
CA VAL A 140 -1.99 -13.03 -8.61
C VAL A 140 -2.52 -13.65 -9.89
N ARG A 141 -1.64 -14.34 -10.63
CA ARG A 141 -2.03 -15.03 -11.87
C ARG A 141 -2.77 -16.33 -11.56
N GLY A 142 -3.72 -16.69 -12.42
CA GLY A 142 -4.51 -17.92 -12.26
C GLY A 142 -5.63 -17.84 -11.22
N ALA A 143 -5.97 -16.63 -10.74
CA ALA A 143 -7.04 -16.39 -9.78
C ALA A 143 -8.08 -15.43 -10.39
N TYR A 144 -9.36 -15.69 -10.16
CA TYR A 144 -10.49 -14.95 -10.72
C TYR A 144 -10.37 -14.81 -12.25
N ASP A 145 -10.49 -13.60 -12.79
CA ASP A 145 -10.46 -13.33 -14.23
C ASP A 145 -9.04 -13.31 -14.82
N THR A 146 -8.00 -13.42 -13.96
CA THR A 146 -6.62 -13.41 -14.42
C THR A 146 -6.18 -14.80 -14.85
N GLN A 147 -5.96 -15.02 -16.13
CA GLN A 147 -5.44 -16.29 -16.64
C GLN A 147 -3.99 -16.52 -16.21
N GLY A 148 -3.61 -17.80 -16.05
CA GLY A 148 -2.22 -18.20 -15.90
C GLY A 148 -1.40 -17.91 -17.16
N VAL A 149 -0.08 -17.91 -17.06
CA VAL A 149 0.80 -17.77 -18.21
C VAL A 149 0.82 -19.09 -18.99
N ALA A 150 0.49 -19.05 -20.28
CA ALA A 150 0.49 -20.22 -21.14
C ALA A 150 1.90 -20.76 -21.33
N ASN A 151 2.01 -22.08 -21.57
CA ASN A 151 3.27 -22.79 -21.91
C ASN A 151 4.42 -22.64 -20.93
N ARG A 152 4.19 -22.13 -19.72
CA ARG A 152 5.23 -21.96 -18.72
C ARG A 152 5.54 -23.28 -18.01
N LYS A 153 6.81 -23.70 -18.10
CA LYS A 153 7.29 -24.95 -17.50
C LYS A 153 7.92 -24.77 -16.12
N GLN A 154 8.64 -23.66 -15.89
CA GLN A 154 9.32 -23.37 -14.63
C GLN A 154 8.56 -22.30 -13.80
N GLY A 155 8.60 -22.42 -12.47
CA GLY A 155 7.95 -21.46 -11.56
C GLY A 155 6.44 -21.37 -11.76
N ARG A 156 5.78 -22.45 -12.14
CA ARG A 156 4.37 -22.48 -12.53
C ARG A 156 3.42 -21.91 -11.49
N SER A 157 3.64 -22.17 -10.23
CA SER A 157 2.82 -21.67 -9.11
C SER A 157 2.84 -20.14 -9.02
N LEU A 158 3.96 -19.49 -9.34
CA LEU A 158 4.08 -18.04 -9.34
C LEU A 158 3.26 -17.37 -10.46
N TYR A 159 3.04 -18.12 -11.55
CA TYR A 159 2.37 -17.59 -12.75
C TYR A 159 1.03 -18.28 -13.06
N GLY A 160 0.52 -19.05 -12.11
CA GLY A 160 -0.79 -19.70 -12.25
C GLY A 160 -0.88 -20.74 -13.37
N ALA A 161 0.24 -21.31 -13.84
CA ALA A 161 0.26 -22.31 -14.89
C ALA A 161 -0.05 -23.69 -14.33
N LYS A 162 -1.05 -24.38 -14.91
CA LYS A 162 -1.41 -25.75 -14.55
C LYS A 162 -0.37 -26.74 -15.07
N ARG A 163 -0.24 -27.89 -14.40
CA ARG A 163 0.59 -29.00 -14.88
C ARG A 163 -0.02 -29.56 -16.17
N ALA A 164 0.80 -29.83 -17.18
CA ALA A 164 0.35 -30.56 -18.36
C ALA A 164 -0.21 -31.93 -17.91
N LYS A 165 -1.40 -32.27 -18.39
CA LYS A 165 -1.92 -33.64 -18.23
C LYS A 165 -1.02 -34.57 -19.01
N LYS A 166 -0.62 -35.67 -18.39
CA LYS A 166 0.02 -36.80 -19.11
C LYS A 166 -1.03 -37.47 -19.97
#